data_9e1d5598cde75e80b6636146994242e2
#
_entry.id   9e1d5598cde75e80b6636146994242e2
#
_cell.length_a   1.000
_cell.length_b   1.000
_cell.length_c   1.000
_cell.angle_alpha   90.00
_cell.angle_beta   90.00
_cell.angle_gamma   90.00
#
_symmetry.space_group_name_H-M   'P 1'
#
loop_
_entity.id
_entity.type
_entity.pdbx_description
1 polymer ?
#
loop_
_entity_poly.entity_id
_entity_poly.type
_entity_poly.pdbx_seq_one_letter_code
_entity_poly.pdbx_strand_id
1 'polypeptide(L)' 'MTTTEQSLINTLRICPEAGFRMLMDQYQEPIYWHIRRLVVSHDDAQDATQETFVRIFRSMGSYRGDGSFRSWIYRIATNE' A
#
# COMPACT_ATOMS: atom_id res chain seq x y z
N MET A 1 12.76 6.19 8.90
CA MET A 1 13.86 6.53 7.99
C MET A 1 13.34 6.61 6.57
N THR A 2 13.62 7.70 5.94
CA THR A 2 13.19 7.92 4.58
C THR A 2 13.88 6.98 3.60
N THR A 3 15.03 6.43 3.97
CA THR A 3 15.80 5.55 3.11
C THR A 3 15.01 4.30 2.71
N THR A 4 14.32 3.68 3.66
CA THR A 4 13.54 2.47 3.38
C THR A 4 12.39 2.77 2.46
N GLU A 5 11.70 3.87 2.71
CA GLU A 5 10.56 4.27 1.89
C GLU A 5 11.03 4.61 0.46
N GLN A 6 12.14 5.33 0.35
CA GLN A 6 12.67 5.70 -0.95
C GLN A 6 13.12 4.47 -1.73
N SER A 7 13.72 3.51 -1.05
CA SER A 7 14.15 2.27 -1.67
C SER A 7 12.95 1.50 -2.23
N LEU A 8 11.87 1.45 -1.48
CA LEU A 8 10.64 0.80 -1.92
C LEU A 8 10.09 1.48 -3.17
N ILE A 9 10.00 2.80 -3.14
CA ILE A 9 9.48 3.56 -4.28
C ILE A 9 10.33 3.32 -5.52
N ASN A 10 11.64 3.37 -5.37
CA ASN A 10 12.55 3.15 -6.50
C ASN A 10 12.39 1.75 -7.06
N THR A 11 12.27 0.75 -6.19
CA THR A 11 12.10 -0.62 -6.65
C THR A 11 10.79 -0.80 -7.38
N LEU A 12 9.72 -0.17 -6.90
CA LEU A 12 8.43 -0.23 -7.58
C LEU A 12 8.49 0.33 -9.00
N ARG A 13 9.32 1.35 -9.20
CA ARG A 13 9.46 1.96 -10.52
C ARG A 13 10.34 1.17 -11.45
N ILE A 14 11.40 0.57 -10.93
CA ILE A 14 12.38 -0.13 -11.73
C ILE A 14 11.96 -1.58 -11.97
N CYS A 15 11.52 -2.25 -10.92
CA CYS A 15 11.14 -3.65 -10.97
C CYS A 15 9.83 -3.82 -10.21
N PRO A 16 8.68 -3.62 -10.88
CA PRO A 16 7.37 -3.62 -10.20
C PRO A 16 7.09 -4.86 -9.40
N GLU A 17 7.47 -6.04 -9.88
CA GLU A 17 7.21 -7.28 -9.16
C GLU A 17 7.94 -7.32 -7.83
N ALA A 18 9.23 -7.01 -7.84
CA ALA A 18 10.01 -7.00 -6.62
C ALA A 18 9.53 -5.90 -5.68
N GLY A 19 9.20 -4.75 -6.23
CA GLY A 19 8.68 -3.64 -5.45
C GLY A 19 7.36 -3.95 -4.80
N PHE A 20 6.48 -4.63 -5.52
CA PHE A 20 5.18 -5.01 -4.97
C PHE A 20 5.35 -5.98 -3.81
N ARG A 21 6.29 -6.91 -3.94
CA ARG A 21 6.58 -7.86 -2.87
C ARG A 21 7.08 -7.14 -1.63
N MET A 22 7.98 -6.18 -1.81
CA MET A 22 8.46 -5.36 -0.70
C MET A 22 7.33 -4.57 -0.06
N LEU A 23 6.45 -4.03 -0.88
CA LEU A 23 5.29 -3.28 -0.40
C LEU A 23 4.39 -4.16 0.47
N MET A 24 4.11 -5.36 0.01
CA MET A 24 3.29 -6.30 0.75
C MET A 24 3.95 -6.64 2.09
N ASP A 25 5.26 -6.94 2.06
CA ASP A 25 5.97 -7.29 3.28
C ASP A 25 5.92 -6.19 4.33
N GLN A 26 6.01 -4.95 3.90
CA GLN A 26 6.06 -3.84 4.85
C GLN A 26 4.69 -3.38 5.30
N TYR A 27 3.71 -3.43 4.44
CA TYR A 27 2.43 -2.77 4.70
C TYR A 27 1.23 -3.69 4.79
N GLN A 28 1.36 -4.97 4.46
CA GLN A 28 0.20 -5.87 4.46
C GLN A 28 -0.50 -5.91 5.81
N GLU A 29 0.27 -6.14 6.87
CA GLU A 29 -0.32 -6.23 8.19
C GLU A 29 -0.85 -4.90 8.71
N PRO A 30 -0.08 -3.80 8.64
CA PRO A 30 -0.61 -2.51 9.08
C PRO A 30 -1.87 -2.09 8.32
N ILE A 31 -1.88 -2.30 7.01
CA ILE A 31 -3.04 -1.94 6.19
C ILE A 31 -4.24 -2.82 6.55
N TYR A 32 -4.01 -4.12 6.74
CA TYR A 32 -5.08 -5.02 7.15
C TYR A 32 -5.75 -4.53 8.43
N TRP A 33 -4.96 -4.19 9.45
CA TRP A 33 -5.53 -3.75 10.71
C TRP A 33 -6.19 -2.38 10.61
N HIS A 34 -5.68 -1.53 9.75
CA HIS A 34 -6.32 -0.25 9.48
C HIS A 34 -7.72 -0.47 8.90
N ILE A 35 -7.83 -1.36 7.92
CA ILE A 35 -9.10 -1.67 7.27
C ILE A 35 -10.01 -2.43 8.23
N ARG A 36 -9.43 -3.31 9.04
CA ARG A 36 -10.20 -4.13 9.98
C ARG A 36 -11.00 -3.29 10.96
N ARG A 37 -10.53 -2.09 11.25
CA ARG A 37 -11.26 -1.17 12.11
C ARG A 37 -12.47 -0.55 11.43
N LEU A 38 -12.48 -0.58 10.12
CA LEU A 38 -13.54 0.07 9.32
C LEU A 38 -14.59 -0.90 8.86
N VAL A 39 -14.34 -2.20 8.95
CA VAL A 39 -15.27 -3.21 8.49
C VAL A 39 -15.56 -4.21 9.61
N VAL A 40 -16.66 -4.97 9.45
CA VAL A 40 -17.13 -5.84 10.51
C VAL A 40 -16.41 -7.18 10.53
N SER A 41 -16.17 -7.78 9.37
CA SER A 41 -15.69 -9.15 9.33
C SER A 41 -14.25 -9.25 8.85
N HIS A 42 -13.60 -10.36 9.25
CA HIS A 42 -12.24 -10.66 8.81
C HIS A 42 -12.20 -10.88 7.30
N ASP A 43 -13.19 -11.56 6.75
CA ASP A 43 -13.20 -11.83 5.31
C ASP A 43 -13.30 -10.54 4.51
N ASP A 44 -14.14 -9.61 4.96
CA ASP A 44 -14.26 -8.32 4.30
C ASP A 44 -12.95 -7.55 4.38
N ALA A 45 -12.27 -7.63 5.53
CA ALA A 45 -10.99 -6.95 5.70
C ALA A 45 -9.92 -7.53 4.79
N GLN A 46 -9.91 -8.85 4.62
CA GLN A 46 -8.95 -9.49 3.71
C GLN A 46 -9.18 -9.07 2.27
N ASP A 47 -10.43 -9.09 1.84
CA ASP A 47 -10.77 -8.71 0.47
C ASP A 47 -10.41 -7.24 0.21
N ALA A 48 -10.76 -6.38 1.14
CA ALA A 48 -10.45 -4.94 1.00
C ALA A 48 -8.95 -4.68 1.02
N THR A 49 -8.20 -5.45 1.80
CA THR A 49 -6.76 -5.31 1.85
C THR A 49 -6.14 -5.68 0.50
N GLN A 50 -6.57 -6.79 -0.07
CA GLN A 50 -6.08 -7.20 -1.39
C GLN A 50 -6.42 -6.16 -2.44
N GLU A 51 -7.64 -5.67 -2.43
CA GLU A 51 -8.07 -4.66 -3.38
C GLU A 51 -7.26 -3.37 -3.22
N THR A 52 -6.94 -3.01 -1.99
CA THR A 52 -6.13 -1.84 -1.71
C THR A 52 -4.76 -1.96 -2.38
N PHE A 53 -4.11 -3.11 -2.26
CA PHE A 53 -2.79 -3.29 -2.86
C PHE A 53 -2.85 -3.31 -4.38
N VAL A 54 -3.92 -3.84 -4.96
CA VAL A 54 -4.10 -3.76 -6.40
C VAL A 54 -4.21 -2.31 -6.83
N ARG A 55 -4.96 -1.50 -6.09
CA ARG A 55 -5.10 -0.08 -6.40
C ARG A 55 -3.78 0.67 -6.25
N ILE A 56 -3.02 0.35 -5.21
CA ILE A 56 -1.71 0.97 -5.02
C ILE A 56 -0.82 0.67 -6.21
N PHE A 57 -0.78 -0.57 -6.62
CA PHE A 57 0.07 -0.98 -7.73
C PHE A 57 -0.34 -0.25 -9.02
N ARG A 58 -1.64 -0.19 -9.29
CA ARG A 58 -2.14 0.48 -10.49
C ARG A 58 -1.91 1.98 -10.46
N SER A 59 -1.87 2.56 -9.26
CA SER A 59 -1.76 4.01 -9.10
C SER A 59 -0.33 4.50 -8.97
N MET A 60 0.65 3.59 -8.98
CA MET A 60 2.05 4.01 -8.80
C MET A 60 2.49 5.04 -9.83
N GLY A 61 1.97 4.94 -11.04
CA GLY A 61 2.33 5.89 -12.09
C GLY A 61 1.90 7.32 -11.79
N SER A 62 0.90 7.49 -10.91
CA SER A 62 0.41 8.81 -10.56
C SER A 62 0.99 9.34 -9.26
N TYR A 63 1.77 8.53 -8.54
CA TYR A 63 2.41 9.00 -7.33
C TYR A 63 3.55 9.94 -7.69
N ARG A 64 3.51 11.15 -7.17
CA ARG A 64 4.47 12.20 -7.56
C ARG A 64 5.52 12.49 -6.50
N GLY A 65 5.43 11.85 -5.35
CA GLY A 65 6.35 12.13 -4.29
C GLY A 65 5.96 13.32 -3.43
N ASP A 66 4.76 13.85 -3.64
CA ASP A 66 4.24 14.95 -2.84
C ASP A 66 3.75 14.40 -1.51
N GLY A 67 4.46 14.69 -0.45
CA GLY A 67 4.11 14.20 0.86
C GLY A 67 4.58 12.77 1.07
N SER A 68 4.08 12.16 2.13
CA SER A 68 4.53 10.85 2.57
C SER A 68 3.91 9.74 1.73
N PHE A 69 4.74 8.79 1.32
CA PHE A 69 4.29 7.60 0.63
C PHE A 69 3.32 6.82 1.52
N ARG A 70 3.63 6.72 2.81
CA ARG A 70 2.77 6.04 3.77
C ARG A 70 1.38 6.70 3.83
N SER A 71 1.32 8.02 3.85
CA SER A 71 0.05 8.72 3.86
C SER A 71 -0.76 8.46 2.59
N TRP A 72 -0.07 8.40 1.47
CA TRP A 72 -0.71 8.13 0.19
C TRP A 72 -1.33 6.72 0.19
N ILE A 73 -0.58 5.73 0.70
CA ILE A 73 -1.07 4.36 0.80
C ILE A 73 -2.31 4.28 1.70
N TYR A 74 -2.26 4.94 2.86
CA TYR A 74 -3.36 4.89 3.80
C TYR A 74 -4.60 5.61 3.27
N ARG A 75 -4.38 6.64 2.46
CA ARG A 75 -5.50 7.32 1.81
C ARG A 75 -6.24 6.37 0.87
N ILE A 76 -5.50 5.59 0.10
CA ILE A 76 -6.11 4.62 -0.79
C ILE A 76 -6.87 3.57 0.02
N ALA A 77 -6.28 3.10 1.11
CA ALA A 77 -6.91 2.11 1.98
C ALA A 77 -8.22 2.64 2.57
N THR A 78 -8.23 3.91 2.97
CA THR A 78 -9.42 4.51 3.58
C THR A 78 -10.55 4.68 2.57
N ASN A 79 -10.20 4.93 1.32
CA ASN A 79 -11.20 5.16 0.27
C ASN A 79 -11.76 3.86 -0.32
N GLU A 80 -11.29 2.72 0.17
CA GLU A 80 -11.87 1.44 -0.22
C GLU A 80 -13.26 1.24 0.38
#